data_3e6c6187544399d0da188459de53d7ad
#
_entry.id   3e6c6187544399d0da188459de53d7ad
#
_cell.length_a   1.000
_cell.length_b   1.000
_cell.length_c   1.000
_cell.angle_alpha   90.00
_cell.angle_beta   90.00
_cell.angle_gamma   90.00
#
_symmetry.space_group_name_H-M   'P 1'
#
loop_
_entity.id
_entity.type
_entity.pdbx_description
1 polymer ?
#
loop_
_entity_poly.entity_id
_entity_poly.type
_entity_poly.pdbx_seq_one_letter_code
_entity_poly.pdbx_strand_id
1 'polypeptide(L)'
;IALPLASRWYPPEHQGKAMGLAGMGNSGTVLASLFAPILAKLFGWNSVLGLACIPLTIVFIAYMFMAKNAPNAPAPKKLVDYFRPLKSADAWWLMGFYAVTFGGFVGLAASLPIYFTDQFGLTPIVAGYCTAGCVFAGSLVRPMGGALADKIGGVKALMMVYIAAALALAGVSYAPTLVSALGFFVAAMLALGVGNGSVFQLVPQRFQQEIGVMTGLVGMAGGIGGFYLASSLGIAKQFTGSFAPGFLIFAGLCVVAFLGISLVRARWRATWSSAARI
;
A
#
# COMPACT_ATOMS: atom_id res chain seq x y z
N ILE A 1 -12.63 -0.60 -7.89
CA ILE A 1 -13.07 -0.78 -9.29
C ILE A 1 -11.86 -1.06 -10.19
N ALA A 2 -10.81 -0.23 -10.22
CA ALA A 2 -9.67 -0.35 -11.15
C ALA A 2 -8.91 -1.68 -11.04
N LEU A 3 -8.56 -2.13 -9.84
CA LEU A 3 -7.79 -3.36 -9.61
C LEU A 3 -8.53 -4.63 -10.09
N PRO A 4 -9.80 -4.89 -9.70
CA PRO A 4 -10.53 -6.04 -10.21
C PRO A 4 -10.78 -5.97 -11.72
N LEU A 5 -10.96 -4.77 -12.26
CA LEU A 5 -11.12 -4.57 -13.69
C LEU A 5 -9.85 -4.98 -14.44
N ALA A 6 -8.70 -4.47 -14.01
CA ALA A 6 -7.39 -4.81 -14.60
C ALA A 6 -7.12 -6.32 -14.53
N SER A 7 -7.38 -6.97 -13.39
CA SER A 7 -7.10 -8.40 -13.22
C SER A 7 -7.88 -9.30 -14.21
N ARG A 8 -9.10 -8.90 -14.62
CA ARG A 8 -9.95 -9.70 -15.53
C ARG A 8 -9.51 -9.67 -16.99
N TRP A 9 -8.66 -8.70 -17.37
CA TRP A 9 -8.09 -8.62 -18.71
C TRP A 9 -6.82 -9.47 -18.88
N TYR A 10 -6.30 -10.04 -17.76
CA TYR A 10 -5.06 -10.81 -17.77
C TYR A 10 -5.28 -12.25 -17.33
N PRO A 11 -4.50 -13.22 -17.89
CA PRO A 11 -4.54 -14.60 -17.44
C PRO A 11 -4.03 -14.73 -15.99
N PRO A 12 -4.43 -15.80 -15.28
CA PRO A 12 -4.11 -16.00 -13.85
C PRO A 12 -2.61 -15.85 -13.50
N GLU A 13 -1.73 -16.24 -14.42
CA GLU A 13 -0.27 -16.22 -14.24
C GLU A 13 0.30 -14.79 -14.19
N HIS A 14 -0.42 -13.80 -14.69
CA HIS A 14 0.01 -12.40 -14.79
C HIS A 14 -0.88 -11.44 -14.01
N GLN A 15 -1.82 -11.93 -13.22
CA GLN A 15 -2.76 -11.10 -12.47
C GLN A 15 -2.05 -10.26 -11.39
N GLY A 16 -1.03 -10.80 -10.73
CA GLY A 16 -0.22 -10.06 -9.77
C GLY A 16 0.46 -8.84 -10.38
N LYS A 17 1.09 -9.01 -11.54
CA LYS A 17 1.70 -7.92 -12.31
C LYS A 17 0.66 -6.89 -12.75
N ALA A 18 -0.49 -7.32 -13.27
CA ALA A 18 -1.56 -6.44 -13.73
C ALA A 18 -2.16 -5.60 -12.59
N MET A 19 -2.42 -6.23 -11.45
CA MET A 19 -2.93 -5.52 -10.25
C MET A 19 -1.86 -4.61 -9.64
N GLY A 20 -0.59 -5.00 -9.68
CA GLY A 20 0.53 -4.15 -9.30
C GLY A 20 0.63 -2.90 -10.16
N LEU A 21 0.48 -3.04 -11.49
CA LEU A 21 0.49 -1.93 -12.45
C LEU A 21 -0.69 -0.98 -12.21
N ALA A 22 -1.91 -1.50 -12.04
CA ALA A 22 -3.08 -0.69 -11.70
C ALA A 22 -2.92 0.00 -10.35
N GLY A 23 -2.28 -0.67 -9.38
CA GLY A 23 -1.96 -0.10 -8.06
C GLY A 23 -0.86 0.96 -8.08
N MET A 24 -0.06 1.05 -9.14
CA MET A 24 0.94 2.10 -9.32
C MET A 24 0.30 3.50 -9.48
N GLY A 25 -1.02 3.59 -9.68
CA GLY A 25 -1.77 4.85 -9.62
C GLY A 25 -1.55 5.66 -8.35
N ASN A 26 -1.08 5.04 -7.25
CA ASN A 26 -0.62 5.75 -6.05
C ASN A 26 0.55 6.71 -6.31
N SER A 27 1.25 6.62 -7.45
CA SER A 27 2.25 7.62 -7.84
C SER A 27 1.68 9.03 -8.00
N GLY A 28 0.35 9.18 -8.08
CA GLY A 28 -0.30 10.49 -7.94
C GLY A 28 0.05 11.22 -6.63
N THR A 29 0.30 10.48 -5.54
CA THR A 29 0.78 11.05 -4.26
C THR A 29 2.16 11.71 -4.41
N VAL A 30 2.99 11.25 -5.34
CA VAL A 30 4.29 11.88 -5.66
C VAL A 30 4.07 13.30 -6.17
N LEU A 31 3.14 13.46 -7.13
CA LEU A 31 2.79 14.77 -7.67
C LEU A 31 2.22 15.68 -6.58
N ALA A 32 1.36 15.14 -5.72
CA ALA A 32 0.83 15.89 -4.59
C ALA A 32 1.95 16.34 -3.64
N SER A 33 2.88 15.46 -3.28
CA SER A 33 4.01 15.80 -2.40
C SER A 33 4.96 16.83 -3.00
N LEU A 34 5.14 16.82 -4.32
CA LEU A 34 5.97 17.79 -5.03
C LEU A 34 5.30 19.15 -5.15
N PHE A 35 4.05 19.19 -5.58
CA PHE A 35 3.40 20.42 -5.99
C PHE A 35 2.56 21.08 -4.89
N ALA A 36 1.94 20.31 -3.99
CA ALA A 36 1.05 20.90 -2.99
C ALA A 36 1.74 21.93 -2.08
N PRO A 37 2.98 21.71 -1.56
CA PRO A 37 3.66 22.72 -0.75
C PRO A 37 3.99 24.00 -1.53
N ILE A 38 4.33 23.86 -2.81
CA ILE A 38 4.63 25.01 -3.70
C ILE A 38 3.36 25.80 -3.97
N LEU A 39 2.28 25.12 -4.35
CA LEU A 39 0.99 25.75 -4.61
C LEU A 39 0.40 26.38 -3.35
N ALA A 40 0.56 25.74 -2.18
CA ALA A 40 0.13 26.31 -0.91
C ALA A 40 0.87 27.60 -0.56
N LYS A 41 2.17 27.69 -0.88
CA LYS A 41 2.96 28.91 -0.69
C LYS A 41 2.53 30.05 -1.62
N LEU A 42 2.13 29.72 -2.87
CA LEU A 42 1.76 30.69 -3.88
C LEU A 42 0.31 31.17 -3.76
N PHE A 43 -0.62 30.26 -3.49
CA PHE A 43 -2.07 30.51 -3.57
C PHE A 43 -2.82 30.26 -2.26
N GLY A 44 -2.11 29.84 -1.20
CA GLY A 44 -2.74 29.39 0.05
C GLY A 44 -3.27 27.95 -0.03
N TRP A 45 -3.34 27.28 1.11
CA TRP A 45 -3.70 25.86 1.19
C TRP A 45 -5.13 25.55 0.72
N ASN A 46 -6.08 26.47 0.92
CA ASN A 46 -7.46 26.33 0.45
C ASN A 46 -7.55 26.20 -1.07
N SER A 47 -6.74 27.01 -1.78
CA SER A 47 -6.69 26.98 -3.25
C SER A 47 -6.11 25.68 -3.78
N VAL A 48 -5.21 25.01 -3.05
CA VAL A 48 -4.64 23.72 -3.45
C VAL A 48 -5.75 22.67 -3.56
N LEU A 49 -6.69 22.65 -2.61
CA LEU A 49 -7.83 21.72 -2.66
C LEU A 49 -8.73 22.02 -3.87
N GLY A 50 -9.00 23.30 -4.17
CA GLY A 50 -9.75 23.69 -5.36
C GLY A 50 -9.03 23.31 -6.66
N LEU A 51 -7.73 23.56 -6.75
CA LEU A 51 -6.92 23.19 -7.92
C LEU A 51 -6.87 21.68 -8.17
N ALA A 52 -6.95 20.86 -7.13
CA ALA A 52 -7.02 19.39 -7.27
C ALA A 52 -8.30 18.93 -8.01
N CYS A 53 -9.36 19.73 -8.04
CA CYS A 53 -10.57 19.42 -8.81
C CYS A 53 -10.30 19.40 -10.33
N ILE A 54 -9.32 20.16 -10.83
CA ILE A 54 -8.99 20.20 -12.26
C ILE A 54 -8.55 18.83 -12.79
N PRO A 55 -7.46 18.22 -12.29
CA PRO A 55 -7.05 16.89 -12.74
C PRO A 55 -8.11 15.83 -12.46
N LEU A 56 -8.85 15.92 -11.36
CA LEU A 56 -9.95 14.99 -11.06
C LEU A 56 -11.05 15.06 -12.12
N THR A 57 -11.44 16.27 -12.54
CA THR A 57 -12.45 16.47 -13.60
C THR A 57 -11.95 15.94 -14.93
N ILE A 58 -10.70 16.18 -15.30
CA ILE A 58 -10.11 15.68 -16.54
C ILE A 58 -10.13 14.14 -16.54
N VAL A 59 -9.69 13.50 -15.45
CA VAL A 59 -9.69 12.03 -15.32
C VAL A 59 -11.11 11.47 -15.33
N PHE A 60 -12.06 12.15 -14.66
CA PHE A 60 -13.47 11.76 -14.67
C PHE A 60 -14.05 11.76 -16.08
N ILE A 61 -13.83 12.83 -16.84
CA ILE A 61 -14.28 12.94 -18.23
C ILE A 61 -13.62 11.85 -19.08
N ALA A 62 -12.30 11.69 -18.99
CA ALA A 62 -11.58 10.65 -19.72
C ALA A 62 -12.12 9.26 -19.37
N TYR A 63 -12.40 8.99 -18.10
CA TYR A 63 -12.98 7.72 -17.66
C TYR A 63 -14.35 7.45 -18.26
N MET A 64 -15.21 8.47 -18.33
CA MET A 64 -16.55 8.33 -18.92
C MET A 64 -16.50 7.91 -20.41
N PHE A 65 -15.53 8.42 -21.16
CA PHE A 65 -15.42 8.10 -22.61
C PHE A 65 -14.58 6.86 -22.91
N MET A 66 -13.59 6.56 -22.06
CA MET A 66 -12.60 5.51 -22.34
C MET A 66 -12.86 4.20 -21.58
N ALA A 67 -13.58 4.24 -20.45
CA ALA A 67 -13.79 3.04 -19.65
C ALA A 67 -14.67 2.01 -20.36
N LYS A 68 -14.18 0.77 -20.41
CA LYS A 68 -14.93 -0.39 -20.94
C LYS A 68 -15.08 -1.44 -19.85
N ASN A 69 -16.24 -2.11 -19.85
CA ASN A 69 -16.45 -3.23 -18.95
C ASN A 69 -15.50 -4.38 -19.30
N ALA A 70 -15.02 -5.07 -18.27
CA ALA A 70 -14.20 -6.27 -18.48
C ALA A 70 -15.02 -7.36 -19.17
N PRO A 71 -14.38 -8.19 -20.02
CA PRO A 71 -15.01 -9.41 -20.50
C PRO A 71 -15.42 -10.27 -19.29
N ASN A 72 -16.53 -10.97 -19.40
CA ASN A 72 -17.05 -11.86 -18.33
C ASN A 72 -17.34 -11.14 -16.99
N ALA A 73 -17.93 -9.94 -17.04
CA ALA A 73 -18.41 -9.29 -15.83
C ALA A 73 -19.45 -10.18 -15.13
N PRO A 74 -19.27 -10.50 -13.83
CA PRO A 74 -20.26 -11.32 -13.12
C PRO A 74 -21.59 -10.58 -12.99
N ALA A 75 -22.67 -11.35 -12.94
CA ALA A 75 -23.99 -10.80 -12.65
C ALA A 75 -24.00 -10.03 -11.31
N PRO A 76 -24.85 -9.00 -11.19
CA PRO A 76 -25.02 -8.28 -9.94
C PRO A 76 -25.36 -9.24 -8.78
N LYS A 77 -24.62 -9.13 -7.68
CA LYS A 77 -24.86 -9.94 -6.48
C LYS A 77 -25.76 -9.17 -5.50
N LYS A 78 -26.49 -9.89 -4.65
CA LYS A 78 -27.24 -9.27 -3.53
C LYS A 78 -26.28 -8.68 -2.52
N LEU A 79 -26.68 -7.63 -1.80
CA LEU A 79 -25.81 -6.97 -0.79
C LEU A 79 -25.25 -7.95 0.24
N VAL A 80 -26.04 -8.95 0.63
CA VAL A 80 -25.60 -9.98 1.60
C VAL A 80 -24.42 -10.80 1.08
N ASP A 81 -24.35 -11.04 -0.22
CA ASP A 81 -23.27 -11.82 -0.84
C ASP A 81 -21.92 -11.08 -0.77
N TYR A 82 -21.93 -9.76 -0.62
CA TYR A 82 -20.71 -8.96 -0.45
C TYR A 82 -20.02 -9.20 0.90
N PHE A 83 -20.76 -9.68 1.90
CA PHE A 83 -20.20 -10.03 3.22
C PHE A 83 -19.77 -11.50 3.35
N ARG A 84 -20.09 -12.31 2.34
CA ARG A 84 -19.76 -13.75 2.34
C ARG A 84 -18.25 -14.04 2.52
N PRO A 85 -17.33 -13.32 1.88
CA PRO A 85 -15.88 -13.55 2.07
C PRO A 85 -15.43 -13.36 3.52
N LEU A 86 -16.08 -12.49 4.31
CA LEU A 86 -15.73 -12.25 5.73
C LEU A 86 -15.98 -13.47 6.64
N LYS A 87 -16.72 -14.48 6.17
CA LYS A 87 -16.85 -15.76 6.86
C LYS A 87 -15.58 -16.63 6.76
N SER A 88 -14.70 -16.31 5.81
CA SER A 88 -13.43 -17.03 5.63
C SER A 88 -12.33 -16.37 6.46
N ALA A 89 -11.62 -17.16 7.27
CA ALA A 89 -10.42 -16.71 7.97
C ALA A 89 -9.32 -16.20 7.01
N ASP A 90 -9.28 -16.71 5.77
CA ASP A 90 -8.30 -16.29 4.77
C ASP A 90 -8.53 -14.82 4.34
N ALA A 91 -9.78 -14.35 4.33
CA ALA A 91 -10.09 -12.95 4.05
C ALA A 91 -9.48 -12.02 5.11
N TRP A 92 -9.63 -12.35 6.38
CA TRP A 92 -9.06 -11.56 7.49
C TRP A 92 -7.54 -11.54 7.45
N TRP A 93 -6.89 -12.66 7.13
CA TRP A 93 -5.44 -12.70 6.96
C TRP A 93 -4.97 -11.79 5.81
N LEU A 94 -5.62 -11.86 4.64
CA LEU A 94 -5.25 -10.99 3.50
C LEU A 94 -5.52 -9.51 3.81
N MET A 95 -6.63 -9.19 4.49
CA MET A 95 -6.91 -7.84 4.97
C MET A 95 -5.83 -7.36 5.96
N GLY A 96 -5.45 -8.19 6.92
CA GLY A 96 -4.39 -7.87 7.89
C GLY A 96 -3.04 -7.66 7.23
N PHE A 97 -2.66 -8.51 6.30
CA PHE A 97 -1.41 -8.36 5.55
C PHE A 97 -1.39 -7.07 4.73
N TYR A 98 -2.49 -6.71 4.10
CA TYR A 98 -2.55 -5.47 3.35
C TYR A 98 -2.64 -4.23 4.25
N ALA A 99 -3.26 -4.34 5.42
CA ALA A 99 -3.24 -3.28 6.43
C ALA A 99 -1.81 -2.93 6.86
N VAL A 100 -0.91 -3.92 6.92
CA VAL A 100 0.50 -3.67 7.22
C VAL A 100 1.25 -3.14 6.00
N THR A 101 1.12 -3.75 4.81
CA THR A 101 1.90 -3.33 3.63
C THR A 101 1.42 -1.99 3.08
N PHE A 102 0.14 -1.88 2.74
CA PHE A 102 -0.42 -0.66 2.16
C PHE A 102 -0.66 0.41 3.22
N GLY A 103 -1.11 -0.01 4.40
CA GLY A 103 -1.26 0.90 5.53
C GLY A 103 0.07 1.53 5.92
N GLY A 104 1.14 0.75 5.96
CA GLY A 104 2.50 1.26 6.16
C GLY A 104 2.91 2.26 5.08
N PHE A 105 2.68 1.91 3.82
CA PHE A 105 2.99 2.79 2.70
C PHE A 105 2.25 4.13 2.77
N VAL A 106 0.93 4.11 2.96
CA VAL A 106 0.10 5.32 3.01
C VAL A 106 0.35 6.13 4.29
N GLY A 107 0.49 5.44 5.42
CA GLY A 107 0.77 6.10 6.70
C GLY A 107 2.13 6.81 6.70
N LEU A 108 3.17 6.21 6.12
CA LEU A 108 4.45 6.88 5.91
C LEU A 108 4.30 8.05 4.95
N ALA A 109 3.67 7.86 3.78
CA ALA A 109 3.46 8.93 2.81
C ALA A 109 2.79 10.18 3.42
N ALA A 110 1.83 9.97 4.34
CA ALA A 110 1.14 11.05 5.03
C ALA A 110 1.98 11.71 6.13
N SER A 111 2.85 10.94 6.80
CA SER A 111 3.60 11.40 7.98
C SER A 111 4.99 11.94 7.65
N LEU A 112 5.60 11.51 6.55
CA LEU A 112 6.97 11.90 6.20
C LEU A 112 7.18 13.41 6.05
N PRO A 113 6.28 14.22 5.47
CA PRO A 113 6.47 15.66 5.40
C PRO A 113 6.62 16.28 6.79
N ILE A 114 5.79 15.85 7.74
CA ILE A 114 5.83 16.32 9.14
C ILE A 114 7.11 15.83 9.81
N TYR A 115 7.45 14.57 9.64
CA TYR A 115 8.68 14.00 10.20
C TYR A 115 9.93 14.75 9.75
N PHE A 116 10.09 15.00 8.45
CA PHE A 116 11.26 15.70 7.92
C PHE A 116 11.34 17.16 8.38
N THR A 117 10.19 17.81 8.50
CA THR A 117 10.13 19.18 9.03
C THR A 117 10.51 19.22 10.51
N ASP A 118 9.91 18.36 11.32
CA ASP A 118 10.08 18.36 12.79
C ASP A 118 11.46 17.82 13.23
N GLN A 119 11.92 16.75 12.55
CA GLN A 119 13.14 16.05 12.97
C GLN A 119 14.41 16.70 12.43
N PHE A 120 14.36 17.27 11.22
CA PHE A 120 15.53 17.81 10.53
C PHE A 120 15.40 19.31 10.21
N GLY A 121 14.34 19.98 10.64
CA GLY A 121 14.14 21.42 10.40
C GLY A 121 14.00 21.81 8.92
N LEU A 122 13.56 20.86 8.05
CA LEU A 122 13.43 21.12 6.63
C LEU A 122 12.23 22.04 6.35
N THR A 123 12.36 22.87 5.33
CA THR A 123 11.20 23.63 4.82
C THR A 123 10.14 22.67 4.26
N PRO A 124 8.84 23.05 4.30
CA PRO A 124 7.77 22.19 3.77
C PRO A 124 7.99 21.74 2.32
N ILE A 125 8.62 22.58 1.49
CA ILE A 125 8.93 22.27 0.09
C ILE A 125 10.00 21.16 0.01
N VAL A 126 11.08 21.29 0.77
CA VAL A 126 12.16 20.29 0.76
C VAL A 126 11.69 18.97 1.39
N ALA A 127 10.92 19.03 2.47
CA ALA A 127 10.26 17.87 3.07
C ALA A 127 9.34 17.15 2.07
N GLY A 128 8.61 17.93 1.25
CA GLY A 128 7.81 17.42 0.14
C GLY A 128 8.64 16.69 -0.91
N TYR A 129 9.81 17.21 -1.28
CA TYR A 129 10.73 16.54 -2.23
C TYR A 129 11.28 15.23 -1.67
N CYS A 130 11.70 15.21 -0.40
CA CYS A 130 12.15 14.00 0.28
C CYS A 130 11.05 12.94 0.32
N THR A 131 9.83 13.34 0.68
CA THR A 131 8.66 12.47 0.71
C THR A 131 8.34 11.92 -0.68
N ALA A 132 8.33 12.80 -1.70
CA ALA A 132 8.06 12.41 -3.08
C ALA A 132 9.04 11.34 -3.57
N GLY A 133 10.33 11.48 -3.27
CA GLY A 133 11.35 10.48 -3.60
C GLY A 133 11.06 9.11 -2.96
N CYS A 134 10.73 9.08 -1.67
CA CYS A 134 10.37 7.86 -0.96
C CYS A 134 9.10 7.19 -1.54
N VAL A 135 8.05 7.98 -1.76
CA VAL A 135 6.76 7.50 -2.32
C VAL A 135 6.93 7.02 -3.76
N PHE A 136 7.74 7.71 -4.56
CA PHE A 136 8.03 7.32 -5.94
C PHE A 136 8.69 5.94 -6.00
N ALA A 137 9.73 5.72 -5.20
CA ALA A 137 10.42 4.43 -5.11
C ALA A 137 9.44 3.29 -4.79
N GLY A 138 8.62 3.45 -3.76
CA GLY A 138 7.66 2.43 -3.36
C GLY A 138 6.48 2.24 -4.33
N SER A 139 6.07 3.30 -5.06
CA SER A 139 5.00 3.20 -6.06
C SER A 139 5.46 2.47 -7.32
N LEU A 140 6.67 2.78 -7.82
CA LEU A 140 7.20 2.18 -9.04
C LEU A 140 7.50 0.69 -8.89
N VAL A 141 7.87 0.24 -7.68
CA VAL A 141 8.24 -1.17 -7.46
C VAL A 141 7.03 -2.10 -7.36
N ARG A 142 5.79 -1.58 -7.22
CA ARG A 142 4.58 -2.41 -7.08
C ARG A 142 4.37 -3.44 -8.19
N PRO A 143 4.49 -3.11 -9.50
CA PRO A 143 4.39 -4.11 -10.56
C PRO A 143 5.47 -5.19 -10.47
N MET A 144 6.68 -4.81 -10.03
CA MET A 144 7.77 -5.77 -9.80
C MET A 144 7.44 -6.70 -8.63
N GLY A 145 6.80 -6.19 -7.57
CA GLY A 145 6.31 -6.98 -6.45
C GLY A 145 5.27 -8.00 -6.88
N GLY A 146 4.30 -7.60 -7.70
CA GLY A 146 3.32 -8.52 -8.29
C GLY A 146 3.98 -9.57 -9.18
N ALA A 147 4.90 -9.17 -10.06
CA ALA A 147 5.63 -10.08 -10.94
C ALA A 147 6.57 -11.03 -10.15
N LEU A 148 7.19 -10.55 -9.08
CA LEU A 148 7.97 -11.38 -8.17
C LEU A 148 7.08 -12.44 -7.49
N ALA A 149 5.93 -12.01 -6.97
CA ALA A 149 4.95 -12.91 -6.35
C ALA A 149 4.40 -13.94 -7.34
N ASP A 150 4.20 -13.58 -8.61
CA ASP A 150 3.81 -14.51 -9.67
C ASP A 150 4.90 -15.57 -9.91
N LYS A 151 6.19 -15.26 -9.71
CA LYS A 151 7.32 -16.19 -9.91
C LYS A 151 7.61 -17.08 -8.71
N ILE A 152 7.77 -16.48 -7.51
CA ILE A 152 8.26 -17.20 -6.31
C ILE A 152 7.13 -17.58 -5.34
N GLY A 153 5.91 -17.12 -5.59
CA GLY A 153 4.76 -17.25 -4.71
C GLY A 153 4.58 -16.03 -3.79
N GLY A 154 3.31 -15.60 -3.61
CA GLY A 154 2.99 -14.41 -2.84
C GLY A 154 3.37 -14.51 -1.36
N VAL A 155 3.27 -15.71 -0.77
CA VAL A 155 3.65 -15.96 0.63
C VAL A 155 5.14 -15.74 0.85
N LYS A 156 6.00 -16.29 -0.02
CA LYS A 156 7.46 -16.10 0.11
C LYS A 156 7.84 -14.63 -0.09
N ALA A 157 7.24 -13.97 -1.08
CA ALA A 157 7.47 -12.55 -1.33
C ALA A 157 7.11 -11.70 -0.11
N LEU A 158 5.94 -11.94 0.52
CA LEU A 158 5.52 -11.22 1.72
C LEU A 158 6.41 -11.48 2.94
N MET A 159 6.89 -12.71 3.13
CA MET A 159 7.84 -13.01 4.21
C MET A 159 9.12 -12.16 4.09
N MET A 160 9.68 -12.06 2.88
CA MET A 160 10.86 -11.23 2.62
C MET A 160 10.57 -9.74 2.86
N VAL A 161 9.41 -9.28 2.41
CA VAL A 161 8.94 -7.89 2.55
C VAL A 161 8.82 -7.50 4.02
N TYR A 162 8.18 -8.32 4.85
CA TYR A 162 7.97 -7.98 6.26
C TYR A 162 9.29 -7.90 7.04
N ILE A 163 10.23 -8.79 6.76
CA ILE A 163 11.56 -8.72 7.37
C ILE A 163 12.27 -7.43 6.92
N ALA A 164 12.30 -7.16 5.61
CA ALA A 164 12.96 -5.97 5.08
C ALA A 164 12.33 -4.66 5.62
N ALA A 165 10.98 -4.60 5.67
CA ALA A 165 10.28 -3.44 6.21
C ALA A 165 10.53 -3.27 7.71
N ALA A 166 10.52 -4.35 8.50
CA ALA A 166 10.80 -4.29 9.93
C ALA A 166 12.22 -3.76 10.20
N LEU A 167 13.22 -4.28 9.49
CA LEU A 167 14.61 -3.84 9.63
C LEU A 167 14.80 -2.37 9.22
N ALA A 168 14.18 -1.97 8.09
CA ALA A 168 14.26 -0.60 7.62
C ALA A 168 13.61 0.38 8.61
N LEU A 169 12.42 0.07 9.13
CA LEU A 169 11.72 0.92 10.10
C LEU A 169 12.41 0.97 11.45
N ALA A 170 12.98 -0.14 11.90
CA ALA A 170 13.85 -0.14 13.07
C ALA A 170 15.09 0.75 12.83
N GLY A 171 15.69 0.67 11.63
CA GLY A 171 16.83 1.53 11.26
C GLY A 171 16.50 3.02 11.27
N VAL A 172 15.30 3.41 10.80
CA VAL A 172 14.82 4.80 10.89
C VAL A 172 14.83 5.31 12.32
N SER A 173 14.42 4.47 13.29
CA SER A 173 14.30 4.87 14.69
C SER A 173 15.64 5.31 15.31
N TYR A 174 16.75 4.88 14.72
CA TYR A 174 18.10 5.18 15.16
C TYR A 174 18.90 6.00 14.14
N ALA A 175 18.27 6.52 13.08
CA ALA A 175 18.94 7.26 12.01
C ALA A 175 19.41 8.64 12.49
N PRO A 176 20.73 8.91 12.57
CA PRO A 176 21.24 10.17 13.13
C PRO A 176 21.23 11.33 12.11
N THR A 177 21.15 11.03 10.82
CA THR A 177 21.25 12.03 9.75
C THR A 177 20.09 11.92 8.75
N LEU A 178 19.80 13.01 8.04
CA LEU A 178 18.81 13.04 6.98
C LEU A 178 19.07 11.95 5.91
N VAL A 179 20.33 11.78 5.52
CA VAL A 179 20.73 10.82 4.48
C VAL A 179 20.44 9.39 4.93
N SER A 180 20.80 9.05 6.17
CA SER A 180 20.49 7.71 6.72
C SER A 180 18.99 7.47 6.86
N ALA A 181 18.24 8.47 7.34
CA ALA A 181 16.79 8.40 7.44
C ALA A 181 16.13 8.20 6.05
N LEU A 182 16.54 8.97 5.05
CA LEU A 182 16.07 8.82 3.67
C LEU A 182 16.38 7.42 3.12
N GLY A 183 17.59 6.91 3.34
CA GLY A 183 17.97 5.56 2.91
C GLY A 183 17.07 4.49 3.51
N PHE A 184 16.81 4.53 4.81
CA PHE A 184 15.92 3.60 5.47
C PHE A 184 14.45 3.78 5.06
N PHE A 185 13.96 5.02 4.86
CA PHE A 185 12.60 5.23 4.36
C PHE A 185 12.43 4.73 2.93
N VAL A 186 13.38 4.96 2.04
CA VAL A 186 13.36 4.40 0.68
C VAL A 186 13.33 2.87 0.73
N ALA A 187 14.17 2.25 1.57
CA ALA A 187 14.18 0.80 1.75
C ALA A 187 12.83 0.28 2.29
N ALA A 188 12.25 0.94 3.29
CA ALA A 188 10.92 0.61 3.81
C ALA A 188 9.84 0.75 2.75
N MET A 189 9.82 1.86 2.00
CA MET A 189 8.85 2.11 0.93
C MET A 189 8.97 1.12 -0.22
N LEU A 190 10.19 0.74 -0.62
CA LEU A 190 10.43 -0.31 -1.60
C LEU A 190 9.88 -1.65 -1.11
N ALA A 191 10.20 -2.05 0.12
CA ALA A 191 9.67 -3.28 0.70
C ALA A 191 8.14 -3.28 0.75
N LEU A 192 7.52 -2.24 1.30
CA LEU A 192 6.06 -2.12 1.38
C LEU A 192 5.40 -2.08 0.00
N GLY A 193 6.04 -1.42 -0.98
CA GLY A 193 5.60 -1.38 -2.37
C GLY A 193 5.57 -2.77 -3.02
N VAL A 194 6.62 -3.56 -2.86
CA VAL A 194 6.67 -4.98 -3.27
C VAL A 194 5.56 -5.76 -2.59
N GLY A 195 5.38 -5.57 -1.28
CA GLY A 195 4.34 -6.23 -0.49
C GLY A 195 2.93 -5.95 -0.99
N ASN A 196 2.66 -4.71 -1.37
CA ASN A 196 1.37 -4.31 -1.93
C ASN A 196 1.01 -5.10 -3.20
N GLY A 197 1.98 -5.29 -4.11
CA GLY A 197 1.80 -6.14 -5.28
C GLY A 197 1.61 -7.61 -4.93
N SER A 198 2.34 -8.10 -3.92
CA SER A 198 2.31 -9.50 -3.51
C SER A 198 1.00 -9.91 -2.84
N VAL A 199 0.37 -9.04 -2.04
CA VAL A 199 -0.95 -9.33 -1.46
C VAL A 199 -2.00 -9.46 -2.57
N PHE A 200 -1.99 -8.56 -3.55
CA PHE A 200 -2.94 -8.61 -4.65
C PHE A 200 -2.70 -9.76 -5.63
N GLN A 201 -1.54 -10.38 -5.62
CA GLN A 201 -1.33 -11.64 -6.31
C GLN A 201 -2.07 -12.81 -5.61
N LEU A 202 -2.14 -12.82 -4.27
CA LEU A 202 -2.82 -13.88 -3.51
C LEU A 202 -4.36 -13.76 -3.54
N VAL A 203 -4.90 -12.54 -3.61
CA VAL A 203 -6.36 -12.29 -3.57
C VAL A 203 -7.11 -13.05 -4.68
N PRO A 204 -6.77 -12.93 -5.97
CA PRO A 204 -7.48 -13.65 -7.03
C PRO A 204 -7.29 -15.16 -6.96
N GLN A 205 -6.19 -15.66 -6.43
CA GLN A 205 -5.94 -17.09 -6.32
C GLN A 205 -6.87 -17.77 -5.32
N ARG A 206 -7.27 -17.05 -4.27
CA ARG A 206 -8.19 -17.57 -3.24
C ARG A 206 -9.64 -17.23 -3.51
N PHE A 207 -9.93 -16.04 -4.04
CA PHE A 207 -11.26 -15.47 -4.15
C PHE A 207 -11.63 -15.08 -5.59
N GLN A 208 -11.45 -16.01 -6.54
CA GLN A 208 -11.71 -15.76 -7.97
C GLN A 208 -13.14 -15.25 -8.25
N GLN A 209 -14.14 -15.86 -7.59
CA GLN A 209 -15.56 -15.51 -7.79
C GLN A 209 -15.94 -14.19 -7.09
N GLU A 210 -15.26 -13.86 -6.01
CA GLU A 210 -15.52 -12.67 -5.19
C GLU A 210 -14.41 -11.62 -5.31
N ILE A 211 -13.59 -11.67 -6.37
CA ILE A 211 -12.39 -10.80 -6.53
C ILE A 211 -12.71 -9.31 -6.35
N GLY A 212 -13.85 -8.83 -6.86
CA GLY A 212 -14.26 -7.43 -6.73
C GLY A 212 -14.52 -7.03 -5.29
N VAL A 213 -15.23 -7.88 -4.55
CA VAL A 213 -15.54 -7.66 -3.13
C VAL A 213 -14.27 -7.75 -2.28
N MET A 214 -13.49 -8.82 -2.47
CA MET A 214 -12.26 -9.01 -1.71
C MET A 214 -11.24 -7.90 -1.93
N THR A 215 -11.08 -7.43 -3.16
CA THR A 215 -10.22 -6.29 -3.46
C THR A 215 -10.67 -5.03 -2.72
N GLY A 216 -12.00 -4.82 -2.62
CA GLY A 216 -12.56 -3.71 -1.85
C GLY A 216 -12.29 -3.83 -0.35
N LEU A 217 -12.55 -5.01 0.23
CA LEU A 217 -12.32 -5.29 1.66
C LEU A 217 -10.83 -5.16 2.04
N VAL A 218 -9.95 -5.75 1.22
CA VAL A 218 -8.50 -5.65 1.40
C VAL A 218 -8.04 -4.18 1.29
N GLY A 219 -8.58 -3.44 0.30
CA GLY A 219 -8.30 -2.01 0.14
C GLY A 219 -8.75 -1.17 1.34
N MET A 220 -9.95 -1.45 1.88
CA MET A 220 -10.46 -0.81 3.10
C MET A 220 -9.53 -1.06 4.29
N ALA A 221 -9.11 -2.31 4.51
CA ALA A 221 -8.18 -2.66 5.58
C ALA A 221 -6.84 -1.93 5.45
N GLY A 222 -6.34 -1.75 4.22
CA GLY A 222 -5.15 -0.94 3.96
C GLY A 222 -5.31 0.52 4.36
N GLY A 223 -6.48 1.12 4.11
CA GLY A 223 -6.80 2.48 4.55
C GLY A 223 -6.81 2.62 6.09
N ILE A 224 -7.44 1.66 6.78
CA ILE A 224 -7.44 1.59 8.26
C ILE A 224 -6.01 1.49 8.80
N GLY A 225 -5.17 0.64 8.17
CA GLY A 225 -3.76 0.50 8.55
C GLY A 225 -2.98 1.80 8.38
N GLY A 226 -3.24 2.57 7.31
CA GLY A 226 -2.61 3.87 7.07
C GLY A 226 -2.98 4.92 8.12
N PHE A 227 -4.25 4.97 8.48
CA PHE A 227 -4.72 5.82 9.57
C PHE A 227 -4.06 5.46 10.91
N TYR A 228 -4.00 4.15 11.22
CA TYR A 228 -3.37 3.67 12.44
C TYR A 228 -1.89 4.08 12.54
N LEU A 229 -1.10 3.88 11.48
CA LEU A 229 0.32 4.25 11.49
C LEU A 229 0.51 5.76 11.66
N ALA A 230 -0.18 6.58 10.86
CA ALA A 230 -0.05 8.02 10.94
C ALA A 230 -0.43 8.54 12.34
N SER A 231 -1.53 8.01 12.91
CA SER A 231 -1.97 8.37 14.26
C SER A 231 -0.97 7.91 15.34
N SER A 232 -0.43 6.69 15.24
CA SER A 232 0.54 6.18 16.19
C SER A 232 1.85 6.97 16.22
N LEU A 233 2.30 7.44 15.06
CA LEU A 233 3.48 8.31 14.96
C LEU A 233 3.24 9.67 15.63
N GLY A 234 2.06 10.27 15.39
CA GLY A 234 1.67 11.52 16.06
C GLY A 234 1.56 11.37 17.56
N ILE A 235 0.91 10.31 18.04
CA ILE A 235 0.78 9.98 19.45
C ILE A 235 2.16 9.74 20.09
N ALA A 236 3.01 8.94 19.46
CA ALA A 236 4.37 8.70 19.94
C ALA A 236 5.15 10.01 20.11
N LYS A 237 5.11 10.89 19.11
CA LYS A 237 5.74 12.20 19.16
C LYS A 237 5.20 13.07 20.31
N GLN A 238 3.88 13.07 20.50
CA GLN A 238 3.24 13.89 21.53
C GLN A 238 3.61 13.44 22.95
N PHE A 239 3.65 12.12 23.20
CA PHE A 239 3.90 11.59 24.56
C PHE A 239 5.38 11.41 24.89
N THR A 240 6.23 11.13 23.88
CA THR A 240 7.66 10.83 24.13
C THR A 240 8.61 11.88 23.57
N GLY A 241 8.10 12.86 22.83
CA GLY A 241 8.94 13.84 22.12
C GLY A 241 9.63 13.28 20.87
N SER A 242 9.45 11.99 20.55
CA SER A 242 10.14 11.29 19.46
C SER A 242 9.18 10.47 18.60
N PHE A 243 9.50 10.34 17.31
CA PHE A 243 8.80 9.43 16.39
C PHE A 243 9.28 7.98 16.50
N ALA A 244 10.45 7.73 17.10
CA ALA A 244 11.09 6.42 17.17
C ALA A 244 10.18 5.32 17.74
N PRO A 245 9.44 5.51 18.86
CA PRO A 245 8.55 4.47 19.35
C PRO A 245 7.46 4.08 18.35
N GLY A 246 6.92 5.04 17.59
CA GLY A 246 5.92 4.77 16.56
C GLY A 246 6.47 3.89 15.42
N PHE A 247 7.69 4.17 14.96
CA PHE A 247 8.36 3.31 13.96
C PHE A 247 8.67 1.92 14.50
N LEU A 248 9.12 1.80 15.76
CA LEU A 248 9.39 0.52 16.40
C LEU A 248 8.10 -0.32 16.59
N ILE A 249 6.99 0.30 16.97
CA ILE A 249 5.68 -0.37 17.04
C ILE A 249 5.31 -0.92 15.66
N PHE A 250 5.50 -0.12 14.61
CA PHE A 250 5.16 -0.58 13.26
C PHE A 250 6.13 -1.65 12.74
N ALA A 251 7.43 -1.56 13.08
CA ALA A 251 8.38 -2.64 12.85
C ALA A 251 7.91 -3.94 13.55
N GLY A 252 7.43 -3.85 14.78
CA GLY A 252 6.82 -4.95 15.50
C GLY A 252 5.60 -5.54 14.79
N LEU A 253 4.72 -4.70 14.21
CA LEU A 253 3.59 -5.17 13.40
C LEU A 253 4.04 -5.90 12.13
N CYS A 254 5.14 -5.49 11.50
CA CYS A 254 5.74 -6.23 10.39
C CYS A 254 6.22 -7.62 10.85
N VAL A 255 6.83 -7.73 12.04
CA VAL A 255 7.24 -9.02 12.62
C VAL A 255 6.01 -9.89 12.92
N VAL A 256 4.94 -9.31 13.50
CA VAL A 256 3.68 -10.04 13.73
C VAL A 256 3.08 -10.52 12.41
N ALA A 257 3.09 -9.72 11.36
CA ALA A 257 2.62 -10.12 10.03
C ALA A 257 3.49 -11.25 9.45
N PHE A 258 4.81 -11.19 9.62
CA PHE A 258 5.73 -12.27 9.24
C PHE A 258 5.41 -13.58 9.97
N LEU A 259 5.21 -13.53 11.28
CA LEU A 259 4.82 -14.71 12.06
C LEU A 259 3.45 -15.23 11.63
N GLY A 260 2.48 -14.34 11.42
CA GLY A 260 1.15 -14.68 10.95
C GLY A 260 1.16 -15.41 9.60
N ILE A 261 1.92 -14.89 8.61
CA ILE A 261 2.00 -15.55 7.30
C ILE A 261 2.74 -16.90 7.39
N SER A 262 3.72 -17.01 8.28
CA SER A 262 4.43 -18.27 8.54
C SER A 262 3.50 -19.35 9.11
N LEU A 263 2.58 -18.96 10.01
CA LEU A 263 1.59 -19.87 10.59
C LEU A 263 0.55 -20.33 9.56
N VAL A 264 0.03 -19.44 8.72
CA VAL A 264 -1.02 -19.80 7.77
C VAL A 264 -0.49 -20.49 6.52
N ARG A 265 0.80 -20.37 6.22
CA ARG A 265 1.45 -20.93 5.02
C ARG A 265 1.17 -22.43 4.83
N ALA A 266 1.32 -23.23 5.89
CA ALA A 266 1.11 -24.68 5.83
C ALA A 266 -0.36 -25.01 5.50
N ARG A 267 -1.31 -24.34 6.16
CA ARG A 267 -2.74 -24.50 5.91
C ARG A 267 -3.10 -24.09 4.49
N TRP A 268 -2.61 -22.98 3.99
CA TRP A 268 -2.90 -22.49 2.64
C TRP A 268 -2.39 -23.44 1.57
N ARG A 269 -1.20 -24.01 1.74
CA ARG A 269 -0.66 -25.04 0.83
C ARG A 269 -1.51 -26.29 0.78
N ALA A 270 -2.16 -26.66 1.88
CA ALA A 270 -3.02 -27.83 1.94
C ALA A 270 -4.46 -27.57 1.43
N THR A 271 -4.94 -26.32 1.51
CA THR A 271 -6.36 -25.99 1.28
C THR A 271 -6.63 -25.22 -0.01
N TRP A 272 -5.62 -24.54 -0.56
CA TRP A 272 -5.78 -23.79 -1.80
C TRP A 272 -5.57 -24.71 -3.01
N SER A 273 -6.06 -24.30 -4.17
CA SER A 273 -5.89 -25.04 -5.42
C SER A 273 -4.42 -25.39 -5.67
N SER A 274 -4.16 -26.57 -6.22
CA SER A 274 -2.81 -27.02 -6.62
C SER A 274 -2.14 -26.10 -7.66
N ALA A 275 -2.94 -25.34 -8.40
CA ALA A 275 -2.47 -24.32 -9.34
C ALA A 275 -2.09 -23.00 -8.66
N ALA A 276 -2.45 -22.81 -7.38
CA ALA A 276 -2.14 -21.57 -6.67
C ALA A 276 -0.63 -21.47 -6.36
N ARG A 277 0.00 -20.38 -6.76
CA ARG A 277 1.40 -20.07 -6.44
C ARG A 277 1.49 -19.40 -5.07
N ILE A 278 1.65 -20.20 -4.04
CA ILE A 278 1.68 -19.76 -2.63
C ILE A 278 3.10 -19.66 -2.12
#